data_e3868b9f1460b72d982b2ac9fbea2aee
#
_entry.id   e3868b9f1460b72d982b2ac9fbea2aee
#
_cell.length_a   1.000
_cell.length_b   1.000
_cell.length_c   1.000
_cell.angle_alpha   90.00
_cell.angle_beta   90.00
_cell.angle_gamma   90.00
#
_symmetry.space_group_name_H-M   'P 1'
#
loop_
_entity.id
_entity.type
_entity.pdbx_description
1 polymer ?
#
loop_
_entity_poly.entity_id
_entity_poly.type
_entity_poly.pdbx_seq_one_letter_code
_entity_poly.pdbx_strand_id
1 'polypeptide(L)'
;MTSSPSRFAIGLDFGTNSVRALVVDVADGSEVATHVTEYPSGEAGVLLSRKDPNLARQNPADYIDGFYHVVKRAVAAAQRKRGFRAEHVVGIGIDTTGSTPIPVDRSGMPLALHAEFRRELAAQAWLWKDHTAFAEAAEITAKAAGHRDRYLAKCGGVYSSEWYWSKILRCKRSAPQVFAAAYSWVELADFIPAFITGNTDPHSLARGICAAGHKAMYHDDWGGLPSERFLASLDPDLAVLRQRYAKRAVPADNKAGGLSAEVARRVGLPAGVPVAVGALDAHMGAAGAGIKSGTLVKIIGTSTCDMMVAPMDQPLPDIPGLCGIVPGSIVPGMYGLEAGQSAVGDIFNWFATQLAPQRYTVRGDPHTNLSRAAAKLRPGASGLLALDWNNGNRTVLVDPRLTGLLVGQTLSTSAPEVYRALVEATAFGALTIINRLEEYGVPVKDVVNCGGIAEKNPFVMQIYADVCNRPMRISHAAQTCALGAAIFGAVAGGAYRSVESAQRKMVRSPDKVHRPRKAAATAYAELFELYQQLHDTFGTADHPQALGHAMKSLIAIRERTRKG
;
A
#
# COMPACT_ATOMS: atom_id res chain seq x y z
N MET A 1 -15.02 8.90 -42.42
CA MET A 1 -14.36 9.41 -41.19
C MET A 1 -13.22 8.44 -40.91
N THR A 2 -11.99 8.85 -41.15
CA THR A 2 -10.81 8.06 -40.77
C THR A 2 -10.73 8.07 -39.25
N SER A 3 -11.01 6.92 -38.64
CA SER A 3 -10.83 6.76 -37.19
C SER A 3 -9.38 7.11 -36.83
N SER A 4 -9.19 8.01 -35.86
CA SER A 4 -7.85 8.27 -35.33
C SER A 4 -7.21 6.93 -34.92
N PRO A 5 -5.91 6.75 -35.16
CA PRO A 5 -5.24 5.49 -34.81
C PRO A 5 -5.37 5.23 -33.31
N SER A 6 -5.63 3.97 -32.94
CA SER A 6 -5.67 3.53 -31.54
C SER A 6 -4.35 3.89 -30.86
N ARG A 7 -4.42 4.40 -29.64
CA ARG A 7 -3.27 4.75 -28.79
C ARG A 7 -3.27 3.87 -27.56
N PHE A 8 -2.10 3.52 -27.06
CA PHE A 8 -1.94 2.57 -25.96
C PHE A 8 -1.08 3.15 -24.84
N ALA A 9 -1.33 2.73 -23.62
CA ALA A 9 -0.45 2.99 -22.48
C ALA A 9 -0.05 1.66 -21.83
N ILE A 10 1.12 1.66 -21.17
CA ILE A 10 1.62 0.52 -20.41
C ILE A 10 1.66 0.88 -18.95
N GLY A 11 1.02 0.06 -18.11
CA GLY A 11 1.16 0.13 -16.65
C GLY A 11 2.04 -1.01 -16.16
N LEU A 12 2.98 -0.68 -15.29
CA LEU A 12 3.91 -1.61 -14.65
C LEU A 12 3.64 -1.61 -13.15
N ASP A 13 3.33 -2.79 -12.60
CA ASP A 13 3.03 -3.02 -11.19
C ASP A 13 4.12 -3.94 -10.60
N PHE A 14 5.01 -3.35 -9.80
CA PHE A 14 6.08 -4.05 -9.09
C PHE A 14 5.61 -4.43 -7.68
N GLY A 15 4.93 -5.57 -7.60
CA GLY A 15 4.39 -6.10 -6.35
C GLY A 15 5.44 -6.81 -5.48
N THR A 16 4.96 -7.45 -4.41
CA THR A 16 5.84 -8.15 -3.45
C THR A 16 6.50 -9.40 -4.04
N ASN A 17 5.80 -10.14 -4.91
CA ASN A 17 6.26 -11.46 -5.37
C ASN A 17 6.54 -11.50 -6.88
N SER A 18 6.11 -10.47 -7.61
CA SER A 18 6.16 -10.45 -9.07
C SER A 18 6.05 -9.03 -9.60
N VAL A 19 6.45 -8.86 -10.85
CA VAL A 19 6.14 -7.67 -11.65
C VAL A 19 5.13 -8.00 -12.75
N ARG A 20 4.21 -7.07 -13.00
CA ARG A 20 3.18 -7.16 -14.02
C ARG A 20 3.31 -6.02 -15.02
N ALA A 21 3.08 -6.32 -16.29
CA ALA A 21 2.87 -5.32 -17.34
C ALA A 21 1.46 -5.48 -17.92
N LEU A 22 0.75 -4.37 -18.00
CA LEU A 22 -0.58 -4.27 -18.58
C LEU A 22 -0.56 -3.26 -19.73
N VAL A 23 -0.92 -3.69 -20.93
CA VAL A 23 -1.11 -2.84 -22.11
C VAL A 23 -2.60 -2.54 -22.25
N VAL A 24 -2.97 -1.27 -22.27
CA VAL A 24 -4.38 -0.85 -22.39
C VAL A 24 -4.60 0.09 -23.56
N ASP A 25 -5.78 0.04 -24.16
CA ASP A 25 -6.24 1.08 -25.09
C ASP A 25 -6.63 2.32 -24.28
N VAL A 26 -6.04 3.48 -24.61
CA VAL A 26 -6.34 4.72 -23.87
C VAL A 26 -7.75 5.26 -24.14
N ALA A 27 -8.43 4.79 -25.18
CA ALA A 27 -9.77 5.26 -25.53
C ALA A 27 -10.83 4.84 -24.51
N ASP A 28 -10.68 3.64 -23.91
CA ASP A 28 -11.69 3.05 -23.01
C ASP A 28 -11.12 2.20 -21.87
N GLY A 29 -9.78 2.15 -21.72
CA GLY A 29 -9.10 1.35 -20.69
C GLY A 29 -9.17 -0.16 -20.88
N SER A 30 -9.60 -0.64 -22.06
CA SER A 30 -9.67 -2.07 -22.33
C SER A 30 -8.28 -2.71 -22.34
N GLU A 31 -8.17 -3.88 -21.70
CA GLU A 31 -6.93 -4.65 -21.66
C GLU A 31 -6.63 -5.25 -23.05
N VAL A 32 -5.48 -4.90 -23.60
CA VAL A 32 -4.98 -5.43 -24.88
C VAL A 32 -4.13 -6.67 -24.65
N ALA A 33 -3.21 -6.58 -23.69
CA ALA A 33 -2.34 -7.68 -23.29
C ALA A 33 -1.84 -7.49 -21.87
N THR A 34 -1.54 -8.59 -21.20
CA THR A 34 -0.88 -8.59 -19.90
C THR A 34 0.15 -9.71 -19.81
N HIS A 35 1.16 -9.51 -18.97
CA HIS A 35 2.09 -10.55 -18.56
C HIS A 35 2.50 -10.34 -17.12
N VAL A 36 2.80 -11.45 -16.42
CA VAL A 36 3.30 -11.44 -15.03
C VAL A 36 4.61 -12.24 -15.03
N THR A 37 5.58 -11.76 -14.29
CA THR A 37 6.86 -12.44 -14.06
C THR A 37 7.12 -12.49 -12.56
N GLU A 38 7.21 -13.69 -12.02
CA GLU A 38 7.57 -13.92 -10.61
C GLU A 38 9.04 -13.62 -10.38
N TYR A 39 9.36 -13.14 -9.17
CA TYR A 39 10.74 -12.90 -8.75
C TYR A 39 11.38 -14.22 -8.30
N PRO A 40 12.57 -14.58 -8.83
CA PRO A 40 13.19 -15.88 -8.55
C PRO A 40 13.93 -15.94 -7.21
N SER A 41 14.30 -14.79 -6.61
CA SER A 41 15.13 -14.78 -5.41
C SER A 41 14.35 -15.18 -4.15
N GLY A 42 15.01 -15.88 -3.23
CA GLY A 42 14.47 -16.20 -1.91
C GLY A 42 13.19 -17.03 -1.92
N GLU A 43 12.26 -16.73 -1.02
CA GLU A 43 10.95 -17.36 -0.95
C GLU A 43 9.93 -16.45 -1.66
N ALA A 44 9.50 -16.87 -2.84
CA ALA A 44 8.57 -16.09 -3.68
C ALA A 44 9.01 -14.62 -3.86
N GLY A 45 10.28 -14.37 -4.17
CA GLY A 45 10.84 -13.03 -4.38
C GLY A 45 11.29 -12.31 -3.12
N VAL A 46 11.18 -12.92 -1.94
CA VAL A 46 11.54 -12.29 -0.66
C VAL A 46 12.68 -13.03 0.02
N LEU A 47 13.72 -12.29 0.33
CA LEU A 47 14.87 -12.77 1.11
C LEU A 47 14.53 -12.63 2.61
N LEU A 48 14.35 -13.74 3.28
CA LEU A 48 14.00 -13.84 4.69
C LEU A 48 15.21 -14.28 5.54
N SER A 49 15.12 -14.08 6.86
CA SER A 49 16.11 -14.56 7.82
C SER A 49 15.47 -15.49 8.86
N ARG A 50 16.08 -16.66 9.07
CA ARG A 50 15.67 -17.54 10.18
C ARG A 50 16.02 -16.98 11.56
N LYS A 51 16.99 -16.06 11.64
CA LYS A 51 17.45 -15.44 12.89
C LYS A 51 16.61 -14.23 13.29
N ASP A 52 16.02 -13.54 12.31
CA ASP A 52 15.20 -12.35 12.53
C ASP A 52 13.92 -12.43 11.68
N PRO A 53 12.79 -12.77 12.30
CA PRO A 53 11.51 -12.89 11.59
C PRO A 53 10.97 -11.55 11.06
N ASN A 54 11.54 -10.42 11.48
CA ASN A 54 11.16 -9.09 11.03
C ASN A 54 11.89 -8.68 9.76
N LEU A 55 12.92 -9.44 9.32
CA LEU A 55 13.71 -9.11 8.16
C LEU A 55 13.01 -9.56 6.88
N ALA A 56 12.84 -8.62 5.95
CA ALA A 56 12.35 -8.88 4.60
C ALA A 56 13.07 -7.99 3.58
N ARG A 57 13.78 -8.61 2.64
CA ARG A 57 14.53 -7.93 1.58
C ARG A 57 14.13 -8.43 0.21
N GLN A 58 14.44 -7.64 -0.82
CA GLN A 58 14.28 -8.07 -2.21
C GLN A 58 15.56 -7.80 -3.00
N ASN A 59 15.84 -8.68 -3.96
CA ASN A 59 17.00 -8.53 -4.81
C ASN A 59 16.72 -7.50 -5.94
N PRO A 60 17.43 -6.37 -6.03
CA PRO A 60 17.22 -5.40 -7.11
C PRO A 60 17.42 -5.95 -8.52
N ALA A 61 18.20 -7.03 -8.68
CA ALA A 61 18.36 -7.70 -9.98
C ALA A 61 17.02 -8.27 -10.47
N ASP A 62 16.18 -8.79 -9.56
CA ASP A 62 14.87 -9.34 -9.91
C ASP A 62 13.95 -8.27 -10.51
N TYR A 63 14.06 -7.02 -10.07
CA TYR A 63 13.29 -5.91 -10.64
C TYR A 63 13.73 -5.59 -12.06
N ILE A 64 15.04 -5.54 -12.29
CA ILE A 64 15.62 -5.23 -13.61
C ILE A 64 15.31 -6.34 -14.61
N ASP A 65 15.57 -7.59 -14.25
CA ASP A 65 15.32 -8.74 -15.13
C ASP A 65 13.82 -8.95 -15.35
N GLY A 66 13.04 -8.80 -14.27
CA GLY A 66 11.58 -8.85 -14.32
C GLY A 66 10.99 -7.79 -15.25
N PHE A 67 11.48 -6.54 -15.19
CA PHE A 67 11.08 -5.49 -16.11
C PHE A 67 11.30 -5.88 -17.57
N TYR A 68 12.51 -6.28 -17.92
CA TYR A 68 12.81 -6.66 -19.31
C TYR A 68 11.94 -7.83 -19.78
N HIS A 69 11.77 -8.83 -18.92
CA HIS A 69 10.98 -10.00 -19.28
C HIS A 69 9.50 -9.65 -19.46
N VAL A 70 8.90 -8.96 -18.47
CA VAL A 70 7.47 -8.68 -18.44
C VAL A 70 7.04 -7.75 -19.57
N VAL A 71 7.81 -6.66 -19.84
CA VAL A 71 7.48 -5.71 -20.90
C VAL A 71 7.63 -6.35 -22.27
N LYS A 72 8.75 -7.04 -22.51
CA LYS A 72 8.97 -7.74 -23.80
C LYS A 72 7.84 -8.73 -24.10
N ARG A 73 7.37 -9.48 -23.11
CA ARG A 73 6.28 -10.46 -23.26
C ARG A 73 4.92 -9.79 -23.49
N ALA A 74 4.61 -8.75 -22.73
CA ALA A 74 3.37 -8.01 -22.88
C ALA A 74 3.28 -7.32 -24.25
N VAL A 75 4.36 -6.66 -24.69
CA VAL A 75 4.44 -6.03 -26.02
C VAL A 75 4.29 -7.08 -27.14
N ALA A 76 5.01 -8.20 -27.05
CA ALA A 76 4.88 -9.29 -28.04
C ALA A 76 3.47 -9.91 -28.06
N ALA A 77 2.78 -9.97 -26.92
CA ALA A 77 1.39 -10.42 -26.87
C ALA A 77 0.44 -9.39 -27.49
N ALA A 78 0.67 -8.09 -27.24
CA ALA A 78 -0.10 -7.00 -27.81
C ALA A 78 0.05 -6.92 -29.34
N GLN A 79 1.26 -7.14 -29.88
CA GLN A 79 1.54 -7.15 -31.32
C GLN A 79 0.72 -8.19 -32.11
N ARG A 80 0.23 -9.24 -31.44
CA ARG A 80 -0.68 -10.23 -32.03
C ARG A 80 -2.14 -9.75 -32.09
N LYS A 81 -2.46 -8.64 -31.49
CA LYS A 81 -3.81 -8.06 -31.48
C LYS A 81 -3.96 -7.07 -32.64
N ARG A 82 -5.10 -7.16 -33.33
CA ARG A 82 -5.40 -6.24 -34.42
C ARG A 82 -5.44 -4.80 -33.94
N GLY A 83 -4.72 -3.91 -34.62
CA GLY A 83 -4.69 -2.48 -34.33
C GLY A 83 -3.59 -2.03 -33.38
N PHE A 84 -2.92 -2.93 -32.65
CA PHE A 84 -1.77 -2.56 -31.83
C PHE A 84 -0.53 -2.33 -32.72
N ARG A 85 0.17 -1.24 -32.43
CA ARG A 85 1.50 -0.92 -32.95
C ARG A 85 2.33 -0.33 -31.82
N ALA A 86 3.59 -0.74 -31.69
CA ALA A 86 4.49 -0.25 -30.64
C ALA A 86 4.70 1.27 -30.71
N GLU A 87 4.67 1.85 -31.90
CA GLU A 87 4.79 3.29 -32.17
C GLU A 87 3.58 4.10 -31.65
N HIS A 88 2.47 3.44 -31.37
CA HIS A 88 1.27 4.04 -30.79
C HIS A 88 1.23 3.98 -29.25
N VAL A 89 2.27 3.46 -28.60
CA VAL A 89 2.41 3.53 -27.14
C VAL A 89 2.77 4.97 -26.76
N VAL A 90 1.83 5.64 -26.09
CA VAL A 90 1.94 7.06 -25.74
C VAL A 90 2.69 7.28 -24.42
N GLY A 91 2.72 6.29 -23.53
CA GLY A 91 3.41 6.44 -22.26
C GLY A 91 3.44 5.16 -21.42
N ILE A 92 4.34 5.17 -20.44
CA ILE A 92 4.55 4.10 -19.47
C ILE A 92 4.37 4.69 -18.07
N GLY A 93 3.54 4.09 -17.25
CA GLY A 93 3.40 4.42 -15.83
C GLY A 93 3.88 3.25 -14.97
N ILE A 94 4.28 3.57 -13.74
CA ILE A 94 4.94 2.62 -12.84
C ILE A 94 4.38 2.77 -11.45
N ASP A 95 3.98 1.65 -10.86
CA ASP A 95 3.75 1.56 -9.44
C ASP A 95 4.60 0.47 -8.79
N THR A 96 4.84 0.61 -7.50
CA THR A 96 5.66 -0.30 -6.74
C THR A 96 5.17 -0.44 -5.30
N THR A 97 5.58 -1.52 -4.65
CA THR A 97 5.48 -1.59 -3.18
C THR A 97 6.27 -0.44 -2.52
N GLY A 98 5.85 0.01 -1.34
CA GLY A 98 6.54 1.08 -0.61
C GLY A 98 6.17 1.16 0.89
N SER A 99 7.10 1.57 1.76
CA SER A 99 8.47 2.04 1.46
C SER A 99 9.41 0.86 1.15
N THR A 100 10.08 0.92 0.02
CA THR A 100 11.09 -0.07 -0.38
C THR A 100 12.38 0.66 -0.79
N PRO A 101 13.11 1.29 0.15
CA PRO A 101 14.34 2.01 -0.11
C PRO A 101 15.49 1.07 -0.47
N ILE A 102 16.30 1.50 -1.42
CA ILE A 102 17.43 0.77 -1.99
C ILE A 102 18.71 1.58 -1.76
N PRO A 103 19.77 1.03 -1.12
CA PRO A 103 21.07 1.68 -1.06
C PRO A 103 21.73 1.66 -2.44
N VAL A 104 22.17 2.82 -2.92
CA VAL A 104 22.73 2.99 -4.26
C VAL A 104 24.12 3.61 -4.20
N ASP A 105 24.94 3.32 -5.20
CA ASP A 105 26.24 3.95 -5.41
C ASP A 105 26.10 5.39 -5.97
N ARG A 106 27.23 6.02 -6.27
CA ARG A 106 27.27 7.39 -6.81
C ARG A 106 26.61 7.52 -8.19
N SER A 107 26.53 6.44 -8.95
CA SER A 107 25.85 6.40 -10.24
C SER A 107 24.34 6.11 -10.11
N GLY A 108 23.86 5.86 -8.89
CA GLY A 108 22.48 5.51 -8.59
C GLY A 108 22.12 4.05 -8.83
N MET A 109 23.13 3.18 -9.00
CA MET A 109 22.90 1.75 -9.15
C MET A 109 22.91 1.05 -7.78
N PRO A 110 22.01 0.06 -7.57
CA PRO A 110 21.89 -0.67 -6.31
C PRO A 110 23.20 -1.35 -5.91
N LEU A 111 23.61 -1.20 -4.64
CA LEU A 111 24.82 -1.82 -4.12
C LEU A 111 24.81 -3.35 -4.27
N ALA A 112 23.65 -3.98 -4.13
CA ALA A 112 23.50 -5.43 -4.29
C ALA A 112 23.89 -5.96 -5.69
N LEU A 113 24.03 -5.11 -6.70
CA LEU A 113 24.51 -5.50 -8.03
C LEU A 113 26.03 -5.62 -8.09
N HIS A 114 26.77 -5.02 -7.14
CA HIS A 114 28.21 -5.16 -7.03
C HIS A 114 28.58 -6.50 -6.40
N ALA A 115 29.63 -7.14 -6.90
CA ALA A 115 30.06 -8.48 -6.49
C ALA A 115 30.28 -8.61 -4.97
N GLU A 116 30.85 -7.57 -4.35
CA GLU A 116 31.16 -7.50 -2.92
C GLU A 116 29.91 -7.44 -2.03
N PHE A 117 28.81 -6.85 -2.51
CA PHE A 117 27.58 -6.67 -1.75
C PHE A 117 26.45 -7.63 -2.14
N ARG A 118 26.64 -8.46 -3.16
CA ARG A 118 25.58 -9.31 -3.74
C ARG A 118 24.88 -10.21 -2.71
N ARG A 119 25.62 -10.68 -1.70
CA ARG A 119 25.12 -11.57 -0.64
C ARG A 119 24.77 -10.83 0.65
N GLU A 120 25.03 -9.53 0.71
CA GLU A 120 24.76 -8.72 1.88
C GLU A 120 23.28 -8.34 1.94
N LEU A 121 22.55 -8.84 2.94
CA LEU A 121 21.12 -8.56 3.09
C LEU A 121 20.83 -7.07 3.32
N ALA A 122 21.74 -6.34 3.96
CA ALA A 122 21.59 -4.91 4.17
C ALA A 122 21.74 -4.09 2.88
N ALA A 123 22.45 -4.62 1.87
CA ALA A 123 22.64 -3.99 0.57
C ALA A 123 21.49 -4.24 -0.42
N GLN A 124 20.56 -5.15 -0.08
CA GLN A 124 19.37 -5.42 -0.86
C GLN A 124 18.32 -4.30 -0.70
N ALA A 125 17.26 -4.35 -1.48
CA ALA A 125 16.09 -3.49 -1.29
C ALA A 125 15.37 -3.85 0.00
N TRP A 126 15.09 -2.85 0.84
CA TRP A 126 14.42 -3.02 2.14
C TRP A 126 12.91 -3.00 1.94
N LEU A 127 12.31 -4.18 1.82
CA LEU A 127 10.90 -4.35 1.47
C LEU A 127 9.97 -3.64 2.48
N TRP A 128 8.79 -3.22 2.05
CA TRP A 128 7.78 -2.55 2.87
C TRP A 128 7.46 -3.29 4.18
N LYS A 129 7.41 -4.62 4.16
CA LYS A 129 7.14 -5.48 5.33
C LYS A 129 8.37 -5.80 6.20
N ASP A 130 9.51 -5.13 5.97
CA ASP A 130 10.65 -5.22 6.87
C ASP A 130 10.42 -4.36 8.10
N HIS A 131 10.41 -5.01 9.27
CA HIS A 131 10.17 -4.36 10.55
C HIS A 131 11.40 -4.34 11.46
N THR A 132 12.60 -4.61 10.94
CA THR A 132 13.84 -4.64 11.75
C THR A 132 14.17 -3.32 12.43
N ALA A 133 13.58 -2.21 11.96
CA ALA A 133 13.88 -0.84 12.38
C ALA A 133 12.95 -0.29 13.51
N PHE A 134 12.41 -1.16 14.38
CA PHE A 134 11.49 -0.72 15.44
C PHE A 134 12.10 0.30 16.41
N ALA A 135 13.35 0.07 16.83
CA ALA A 135 14.03 0.96 17.78
C ALA A 135 14.27 2.33 17.17
N GLU A 136 14.70 2.35 15.90
CA GLU A 136 14.96 3.56 15.14
C GLU A 136 13.65 4.35 14.89
N ALA A 137 12.57 3.67 14.58
CA ALA A 137 11.25 4.30 14.40
C ALA A 137 10.76 4.93 15.72
N ALA A 138 10.92 4.24 16.84
CA ALA A 138 10.58 4.79 18.16
C ALA A 138 11.43 6.02 18.52
N GLU A 139 12.73 6.01 18.21
CA GLU A 139 13.61 7.15 18.42
C GLU A 139 13.22 8.35 17.52
N ILE A 140 12.95 8.12 16.23
CA ILE A 140 12.48 9.18 15.32
C ILE A 140 11.18 9.77 15.86
N THR A 141 10.23 8.93 16.28
CA THR A 141 8.96 9.38 16.87
C THR A 141 9.19 10.24 18.10
N ALA A 142 10.02 9.78 19.05
CA ALA A 142 10.31 10.51 20.27
C ALA A 142 10.97 11.87 20.01
N LYS A 143 11.92 11.95 19.07
CA LYS A 143 12.59 13.21 18.70
C LYS A 143 11.72 14.15 17.87
N ALA A 144 10.80 13.61 17.08
CA ALA A 144 9.85 14.40 16.31
C ALA A 144 8.65 14.88 17.15
N ALA A 145 8.37 14.23 18.28
CA ALA A 145 7.32 14.64 19.20
C ALA A 145 7.59 16.07 19.72
N GLY A 146 6.62 16.96 19.54
CA GLY A 146 6.77 18.37 19.92
C GLY A 146 7.72 19.21 19.03
N HIS A 147 8.26 18.66 17.94
CA HIS A 147 9.06 19.44 16.99
C HIS A 147 8.21 20.53 16.34
N ARG A 148 8.77 21.74 16.21
CA ARG A 148 8.04 22.91 15.65
C ARG A 148 7.41 22.66 14.28
N ASP A 149 8.09 21.88 13.42
CA ASP A 149 7.63 21.57 12.06
C ASP A 149 6.58 20.44 12.06
N ARG A 150 6.22 19.88 13.23
CA ARG A 150 5.14 18.91 13.40
C ARG A 150 5.20 17.74 12.43
N TYR A 151 6.40 17.18 12.14
CA TYR A 151 6.61 16.11 11.15
C TYR A 151 5.65 14.93 11.30
N LEU A 152 5.29 14.56 12.53
CA LEU A 152 4.40 13.42 12.81
C LEU A 152 2.94 13.71 12.48
N ALA A 153 2.53 14.97 12.37
CA ALA A 153 1.13 15.33 12.10
C ALA A 153 0.64 14.83 10.73
N LYS A 154 1.56 14.71 9.77
CA LYS A 154 1.24 14.21 8.42
C LYS A 154 1.36 12.68 8.27
N CYS A 155 1.71 11.96 9.34
CA CYS A 155 1.86 10.50 9.34
C CYS A 155 1.20 9.82 10.55
N GLY A 156 0.15 10.42 11.08
CA GLY A 156 -0.70 9.81 12.11
C GLY A 156 -0.17 9.89 13.54
N GLY A 157 0.91 10.65 13.79
CA GLY A 157 1.47 10.84 15.13
C GLY A 157 2.64 9.92 15.48
N VAL A 158 2.93 8.90 14.66
CA VAL A 158 4.00 7.92 14.90
C VAL A 158 4.74 7.64 13.59
N TYR A 159 6.07 7.56 13.63
CA TYR A 159 6.88 7.14 12.49
C TYR A 159 7.07 5.63 12.49
N SER A 160 6.85 4.97 11.35
CA SER A 160 6.85 3.51 11.27
C SER A 160 8.23 2.91 11.02
N SER A 161 8.46 1.68 11.52
CA SER A 161 9.60 0.83 11.15
C SER A 161 9.64 0.46 9.67
N GLU A 162 8.50 0.51 8.99
CA GLU A 162 8.37 0.24 7.55
C GLU A 162 8.95 1.36 6.67
N TRP A 163 9.23 2.55 7.21
CA TRP A 163 9.45 3.75 6.41
C TRP A 163 10.92 4.12 6.25
N TYR A 164 11.16 5.03 5.33
CA TYR A 164 12.45 5.41 4.75
C TYR A 164 13.57 5.67 5.79
N TRP A 165 13.38 6.65 6.67
CA TRP A 165 14.43 7.07 7.60
C TRP A 165 14.73 6.05 8.69
N SER A 166 13.74 5.30 9.15
CA SER A 166 13.95 4.25 10.16
C SER A 166 14.81 3.12 9.60
N LYS A 167 14.54 2.68 8.36
CA LYS A 167 15.33 1.65 7.68
C LYS A 167 16.77 2.08 7.42
N ILE A 168 16.96 3.32 6.99
CA ILE A 168 18.31 3.86 6.72
C ILE A 168 19.10 3.97 8.01
N LEU A 169 18.53 4.51 9.08
CA LEU A 169 19.17 4.59 10.39
C LEU A 169 19.48 3.20 10.95
N ARG A 170 18.58 2.23 10.76
CA ARG A 170 18.82 0.83 11.09
C ARG A 170 19.99 0.25 10.31
N CYS A 171 20.06 0.50 9.00
CA CYS A 171 21.21 0.05 8.18
C CYS A 171 22.52 0.60 8.73
N LYS A 172 22.59 1.89 9.04
CA LYS A 172 23.78 2.50 9.62
C LYS A 172 24.26 1.79 10.88
N ARG A 173 23.34 1.41 11.77
CA ARG A 173 23.65 0.80 13.06
C ARG A 173 23.99 -0.68 12.95
N SER A 174 23.33 -1.41 12.05
CA SER A 174 23.45 -2.87 11.94
C SER A 174 24.44 -3.32 10.86
N ALA A 175 24.70 -2.50 9.85
CA ALA A 175 25.59 -2.79 8.72
C ALA A 175 26.34 -1.51 8.26
N PRO A 176 27.20 -0.92 9.13
CA PRO A 176 27.85 0.36 8.87
C PRO A 176 28.70 0.36 7.58
N GLN A 177 29.25 -0.78 7.18
CA GLN A 177 30.00 -0.93 5.94
C GLN A 177 29.10 -0.72 4.70
N VAL A 178 27.87 -1.23 4.73
CA VAL A 178 26.90 -1.02 3.64
C VAL A 178 26.43 0.44 3.62
N PHE A 179 26.14 1.01 4.78
CA PHE A 179 25.77 2.41 4.88
C PHE A 179 26.86 3.34 4.34
N ALA A 180 28.13 3.09 4.69
CA ALA A 180 29.27 3.87 4.23
C ALA A 180 29.49 3.75 2.70
N ALA A 181 29.25 2.59 2.11
CA ALA A 181 29.30 2.36 0.67
C ALA A 181 28.15 3.00 -0.09
N ALA A 182 26.99 3.16 0.56
CA ALA A 182 25.81 3.79 -0.04
C ALA A 182 26.04 5.29 -0.22
N TYR A 183 26.10 5.73 -1.47
CA TYR A 183 26.12 7.17 -1.76
C TYR A 183 24.78 7.83 -1.45
N SER A 184 23.69 7.19 -1.82
CA SER A 184 22.32 7.65 -1.56
C SER A 184 21.39 6.46 -1.34
N TRP A 185 20.12 6.78 -1.02
CA TRP A 185 19.04 5.82 -0.94
C TRP A 185 17.91 6.26 -1.88
N VAL A 186 17.34 5.30 -2.61
CA VAL A 186 16.31 5.57 -3.61
C VAL A 186 15.14 4.62 -3.38
N GLU A 187 13.92 5.17 -3.28
CA GLU A 187 12.71 4.34 -3.23
C GLU A 187 12.55 3.56 -4.54
N LEU A 188 12.01 2.36 -4.46
CA LEU A 188 11.78 1.52 -5.65
C LEU A 188 10.93 2.26 -6.69
N ALA A 189 9.92 3.04 -6.23
CA ALA A 189 9.07 3.86 -7.09
C ALA A 189 9.85 4.94 -7.87
N ASP A 190 10.97 5.41 -7.33
CA ASP A 190 11.84 6.36 -8.02
C ASP A 190 12.91 5.65 -8.85
N PHE A 191 13.39 4.49 -8.38
CA PHE A 191 14.46 3.75 -9.04
C PHE A 191 14.05 3.20 -10.40
N ILE A 192 12.86 2.60 -10.52
CA ILE A 192 12.43 2.00 -11.79
C ILE A 192 12.29 3.04 -12.91
N PRO A 193 11.60 4.18 -12.73
CA PRO A 193 11.58 5.24 -13.73
C PRO A 193 12.97 5.75 -14.09
N ALA A 194 13.85 5.95 -13.09
CA ALA A 194 15.22 6.41 -13.28
C ALA A 194 16.03 5.41 -14.14
N PHE A 195 15.95 4.13 -13.81
CA PHE A 195 16.64 3.06 -14.54
C PHE A 195 16.20 2.99 -16.02
N ILE A 196 14.91 2.96 -16.29
CA ILE A 196 14.42 2.78 -17.67
C ILE A 196 14.59 4.03 -18.54
N THR A 197 14.68 5.21 -17.93
CA THR A 197 14.98 6.47 -18.65
C THR A 197 16.48 6.74 -18.77
N GLY A 198 17.32 6.01 -18.01
CA GLY A 198 18.78 6.18 -18.00
C GLY A 198 19.27 7.37 -17.15
N ASN A 199 18.40 8.00 -16.35
CA ASN A 199 18.78 9.05 -15.40
C ASN A 199 18.74 8.51 -13.97
N THR A 200 19.80 7.82 -13.55
CA THR A 200 19.91 7.22 -12.22
C THR A 200 20.65 8.09 -11.20
N ASP A 201 21.20 9.24 -11.60
CA ASP A 201 21.90 10.16 -10.68
C ASP A 201 20.99 10.59 -9.52
N PRO A 202 21.35 10.29 -8.25
CA PRO A 202 20.55 10.58 -7.08
C PRO A 202 20.16 12.06 -6.89
N HIS A 203 20.93 13.00 -7.45
CA HIS A 203 20.67 14.43 -7.36
C HIS A 203 19.65 14.94 -8.38
N SER A 204 19.48 14.22 -9.50
CA SER A 204 18.67 14.68 -10.64
C SER A 204 17.53 13.73 -11.04
N LEU A 205 17.54 12.48 -10.57
CA LEU A 205 16.43 11.57 -10.85
C LEU A 205 15.11 12.13 -10.29
N ALA A 206 14.02 11.86 -10.96
CA ALA A 206 12.71 12.31 -10.53
C ALA A 206 12.28 11.58 -9.24
N ARG A 207 11.93 12.36 -8.20
CA ARG A 207 11.38 11.85 -6.94
C ARG A 207 9.87 12.00 -6.94
N GLY A 208 9.16 10.90 -6.66
CA GLY A 208 7.70 10.89 -6.56
C GLY A 208 7.22 11.45 -5.22
N ILE A 209 6.28 12.41 -5.27
CA ILE A 209 5.69 13.00 -4.05
C ILE A 209 4.97 11.94 -3.21
N CYS A 210 4.45 10.87 -3.84
CA CYS A 210 3.78 9.78 -3.15
C CYS A 210 4.72 9.08 -2.16
N ALA A 211 5.86 8.56 -2.60
CA ALA A 211 6.82 7.91 -1.74
C ALA A 211 7.50 8.90 -0.77
N ALA A 212 7.89 10.08 -1.26
CA ALA A 212 8.54 11.09 -0.45
C ALA A 212 7.65 11.59 0.70
N GLY A 213 6.39 11.92 0.44
CA GLY A 213 5.45 12.43 1.43
C GLY A 213 5.01 11.36 2.42
N HIS A 214 4.55 10.21 1.94
CA HIS A 214 4.04 9.17 2.83
C HIS A 214 5.13 8.44 3.62
N LYS A 215 6.37 8.36 3.11
CA LYS A 215 7.40 7.50 3.71
C LYS A 215 8.65 8.24 4.20
N ALA A 216 8.98 9.41 3.63
CA ALA A 216 10.19 10.16 4.00
C ALA A 216 9.93 11.50 4.72
N MET A 217 8.71 11.73 5.19
CA MET A 217 8.28 12.99 5.85
C MET A 217 8.54 14.23 4.96
N TYR A 218 8.34 14.11 3.66
CA TYR A 218 8.43 15.23 2.75
C TYR A 218 7.10 16.02 2.77
N HIS A 219 7.17 17.33 3.01
CA HIS A 219 5.99 18.21 2.95
C HIS A 219 6.39 19.67 2.68
N ASP A 220 5.54 20.41 2.00
CA ASP A 220 5.80 21.82 1.66
C ASP A 220 5.78 22.73 2.88
N ASP A 221 5.04 22.42 3.94
CA ASP A 221 4.98 23.19 5.19
C ASP A 221 6.36 23.42 5.83
N TRP A 222 7.31 22.52 5.59
CA TRP A 222 8.70 22.64 6.08
C TRP A 222 9.74 22.63 4.95
N GLY A 223 9.30 22.88 3.72
CA GLY A 223 10.17 23.06 2.56
C GLY A 223 10.79 21.77 2.01
N GLY A 224 10.12 20.63 2.14
CA GLY A 224 10.53 19.35 1.57
C GLY A 224 10.83 18.27 2.60
N LEU A 225 11.99 17.60 2.54
CA LEU A 225 12.42 16.63 3.54
C LEU A 225 12.64 17.29 4.92
N PRO A 226 12.61 16.51 6.03
CA PRO A 226 12.95 17.03 7.35
C PRO A 226 14.26 17.79 7.36
N SER A 227 14.36 18.81 8.21
CA SER A 227 15.54 19.69 8.25
C SER A 227 16.84 18.92 8.55
N GLU A 228 17.96 19.40 8.02
CA GLU A 228 19.29 18.83 8.33
C GLU A 228 19.56 18.77 9.83
N ARG A 229 19.12 19.81 10.58
CA ARG A 229 19.26 19.85 12.04
C ARG A 229 18.48 18.73 12.72
N PHE A 230 17.26 18.42 12.28
CA PHE A 230 16.47 17.32 12.82
C PHE A 230 17.14 15.97 12.51
N LEU A 231 17.52 15.75 11.25
CA LEU A 231 18.18 14.50 10.84
C LEU A 231 19.54 14.32 11.52
N ALA A 232 20.33 15.39 11.68
CA ALA A 232 21.59 15.36 12.42
C ALA A 232 21.40 15.05 13.92
N SER A 233 20.25 15.39 14.49
CA SER A 233 19.94 15.02 15.89
C SER A 233 19.75 13.50 16.06
N LEU A 234 19.33 12.80 15.02
CA LEU A 234 19.25 11.34 14.96
C LEU A 234 20.61 10.74 14.72
N ASP A 235 21.28 11.22 13.66
CA ASP A 235 22.64 10.87 13.28
C ASP A 235 23.20 11.90 12.27
N PRO A 236 24.43 12.42 12.45
CA PRO A 236 25.03 13.43 11.55
C PRO A 236 25.05 13.01 10.06
N ASP A 237 25.25 11.73 9.77
CA ASP A 237 25.34 11.24 8.40
C ASP A 237 23.98 11.24 7.68
N LEU A 238 22.86 11.24 8.41
CA LEU A 238 21.53 11.42 7.80
C LEU A 238 21.35 12.83 7.21
N ALA A 239 21.93 13.84 7.84
CA ALA A 239 21.94 15.20 7.29
C ALA A 239 22.75 15.28 5.98
N VAL A 240 23.90 14.58 5.92
CA VAL A 240 24.69 14.47 4.70
C VAL A 240 23.92 13.70 3.61
N LEU A 241 23.26 12.61 3.98
CA LEU A 241 22.44 11.83 3.05
C LEU A 241 21.29 12.65 2.45
N ARG A 242 20.64 13.50 3.27
CA ARG A 242 19.58 14.41 2.82
C ARG A 242 20.04 15.32 1.65
N GLN A 243 21.27 15.79 1.68
CA GLN A 243 21.84 16.64 0.63
C GLN A 243 22.00 15.90 -0.72
N ARG A 244 21.99 14.56 -0.69
CA ARG A 244 22.09 13.69 -1.88
C ARG A 244 20.70 13.24 -2.40
N TYR A 245 19.65 13.83 -1.89
CA TYR A 245 18.29 13.67 -2.39
C TYR A 245 17.94 14.82 -3.34
N ALA A 246 17.15 14.55 -4.38
CA ALA A 246 16.72 15.63 -5.28
C ALA A 246 15.93 16.71 -4.52
N LYS A 247 16.06 17.97 -4.95
CA LYS A 247 15.50 19.13 -4.23
C LYS A 247 13.98 19.13 -4.14
N ARG A 248 13.29 18.51 -5.11
CA ARG A 248 11.82 18.51 -5.19
C ARG A 248 11.31 17.12 -5.50
N ALA A 249 10.20 16.77 -4.86
CA ALA A 249 9.36 15.65 -5.26
C ALA A 249 8.15 16.18 -6.05
N VAL A 250 7.68 15.40 -7.04
CA VAL A 250 6.61 15.83 -7.95
C VAL A 250 5.52 14.74 -8.06
N PRO A 251 4.27 15.12 -8.38
CA PRO A 251 3.19 14.17 -8.61
C PRO A 251 3.47 13.23 -9.79
N ALA A 252 2.81 12.08 -9.77
CA ALA A 252 3.08 10.99 -10.71
C ALA A 252 2.61 11.26 -12.16
N ASP A 253 1.78 12.27 -12.41
CA ASP A 253 1.41 12.74 -13.75
C ASP A 253 2.54 13.49 -14.48
N ASN A 254 3.63 13.81 -13.76
CA ASN A 254 4.81 14.41 -14.36
C ASN A 254 5.65 13.35 -15.09
N LYS A 255 6.41 13.83 -16.07
CA LYS A 255 7.34 13.00 -16.82
C LYS A 255 8.66 12.84 -16.08
N ALA A 256 9.06 11.61 -15.77
CA ALA A 256 10.39 11.29 -15.26
C ALA A 256 11.47 11.37 -16.34
N GLY A 257 11.09 11.08 -17.59
CA GLY A 257 11.97 11.10 -18.76
C GLY A 257 11.34 10.39 -19.96
N GLY A 258 12.13 10.15 -20.98
CA GLY A 258 11.78 9.28 -22.09
C GLY A 258 12.48 7.94 -21.96
N LEU A 259 11.86 6.85 -22.41
CA LEU A 259 12.45 5.52 -22.45
C LEU A 259 13.80 5.56 -23.16
N SER A 260 14.89 5.12 -22.54
CA SER A 260 16.23 5.17 -23.11
C SER A 260 16.34 4.28 -24.35
N ALA A 261 17.22 4.63 -25.31
CA ALA A 261 17.38 3.87 -26.54
C ALA A 261 17.82 2.41 -26.31
N GLU A 262 18.63 2.16 -25.29
CA GLU A 262 19.05 0.83 -24.91
C GLU A 262 17.89 -0.02 -24.41
N VAL A 263 17.13 0.51 -23.45
CA VAL A 263 15.96 -0.18 -22.87
C VAL A 263 14.90 -0.42 -23.95
N ALA A 264 14.58 0.62 -24.73
CA ALA A 264 13.60 0.56 -25.81
C ALA A 264 13.86 -0.59 -26.77
N ARG A 265 15.11 -0.70 -27.26
CA ARG A 265 15.53 -1.79 -28.15
C ARG A 265 15.33 -3.18 -27.53
N ARG A 266 15.63 -3.34 -26.22
CA ARG A 266 15.51 -4.62 -25.52
C ARG A 266 14.07 -5.07 -25.32
N VAL A 267 13.14 -4.13 -25.15
CA VAL A 267 11.72 -4.43 -24.89
C VAL A 267 10.80 -4.31 -26.11
N GLY A 268 11.31 -3.86 -27.26
CA GLY A 268 10.55 -3.74 -28.51
C GLY A 268 9.62 -2.53 -28.57
N LEU A 269 10.00 -1.42 -27.94
CA LEU A 269 9.30 -0.13 -27.95
C LEU A 269 10.16 0.95 -28.61
N PRO A 270 9.57 2.06 -29.10
CA PRO A 270 10.32 3.22 -29.55
C PRO A 270 11.11 3.89 -28.40
N ALA A 271 12.31 4.39 -28.71
CA ALA A 271 13.03 5.27 -27.79
C ALA A 271 12.24 6.56 -27.58
N GLY A 272 12.36 7.14 -26.38
CA GLY A 272 11.73 8.42 -26.05
C GLY A 272 10.25 8.31 -25.63
N VAL A 273 9.64 7.11 -25.62
CA VAL A 273 8.29 6.94 -25.03
C VAL A 273 8.27 7.55 -23.63
N PRO A 274 7.36 8.49 -23.33
CA PRO A 274 7.26 9.13 -22.04
C PRO A 274 7.09 8.13 -20.90
N VAL A 275 7.86 8.32 -19.83
CA VAL A 275 7.77 7.55 -18.59
C VAL A 275 7.27 8.48 -17.50
N ALA A 276 6.19 8.11 -16.84
CA ALA A 276 5.64 8.85 -15.71
C ALA A 276 6.53 8.70 -14.46
N VAL A 277 6.47 9.65 -13.55
CA VAL A 277 7.04 9.50 -12.20
C VAL A 277 6.32 8.38 -11.47
N GLY A 278 7.06 7.54 -10.75
CA GLY A 278 6.49 6.39 -10.06
C GLY A 278 5.73 6.78 -8.79
N ALA A 279 4.83 5.90 -8.36
CA ALA A 279 4.12 6.02 -7.09
C ALA A 279 3.92 4.64 -6.44
N LEU A 280 3.29 4.63 -5.26
CA LEU A 280 3.02 3.38 -4.55
C LEU A 280 1.80 2.67 -5.14
N ASP A 281 1.82 1.34 -5.09
CA ASP A 281 0.83 0.43 -5.69
C ASP A 281 -0.62 0.74 -5.29
N ALA A 282 -0.89 0.91 -3.98
CA ALA A 282 -2.22 1.21 -3.50
C ALA A 282 -2.74 2.59 -3.97
N HIS A 283 -1.85 3.57 -4.11
CA HIS A 283 -2.19 4.92 -4.60
C HIS A 283 -2.55 4.90 -6.08
N MET A 284 -1.76 4.18 -6.89
CA MET A 284 -2.08 3.94 -8.30
C MET A 284 -3.33 3.07 -8.43
N GLY A 285 -3.49 2.05 -7.58
CA GLY A 285 -4.70 1.22 -7.53
C GLY A 285 -5.96 2.03 -7.26
N ALA A 286 -5.88 3.03 -6.40
CA ALA A 286 -6.98 3.95 -6.16
C ALA A 286 -7.34 4.76 -7.42
N ALA A 287 -6.34 5.24 -8.16
CA ALA A 287 -6.57 5.92 -9.44
C ALA A 287 -7.20 4.98 -10.47
N GLY A 288 -6.71 3.73 -10.58
CA GLY A 288 -7.27 2.68 -11.45
C GLY A 288 -8.67 2.22 -11.06
N ALA A 289 -9.08 2.43 -9.81
CA ALA A 289 -10.44 2.18 -9.33
C ALA A 289 -11.38 3.40 -9.48
N GLY A 290 -10.88 4.52 -10.00
CA GLY A 290 -11.68 5.72 -10.25
C GLY A 290 -11.93 6.58 -9.01
N ILE A 291 -10.95 6.69 -8.12
CA ILE A 291 -11.04 7.53 -6.92
C ILE A 291 -11.38 8.99 -7.27
N LYS A 292 -12.25 9.58 -6.46
CA LYS A 292 -12.63 11.00 -6.52
C LYS A 292 -13.09 11.46 -5.16
N SER A 293 -13.26 12.76 -4.96
CA SER A 293 -13.80 13.30 -3.71
C SER A 293 -15.10 12.61 -3.33
N GLY A 294 -15.19 12.18 -2.06
CA GLY A 294 -16.33 11.42 -1.53
C GLY A 294 -16.29 9.90 -1.81
N THR A 295 -15.29 9.40 -2.52
CA THR A 295 -15.13 7.96 -2.80
C THR A 295 -13.92 7.41 -2.07
N LEU A 296 -14.15 6.53 -1.09
CA LEU A 296 -13.10 5.71 -0.47
C LEU A 296 -12.77 4.52 -1.37
N VAL A 297 -11.52 4.34 -1.73
CA VAL A 297 -11.05 3.12 -2.40
C VAL A 297 -10.38 2.23 -1.37
N LYS A 298 -10.90 1.02 -1.20
CA LYS A 298 -10.41 0.03 -0.26
C LYS A 298 -9.81 -1.17 -1.00
N ILE A 299 -8.50 -1.33 -0.89
CA ILE A 299 -7.78 -2.46 -1.49
C ILE A 299 -7.67 -3.54 -0.42
N ILE A 300 -8.40 -4.66 -0.61
CA ILE A 300 -8.56 -5.72 0.39
C ILE A 300 -7.77 -6.96 -0.04
N GLY A 301 -6.68 -7.21 0.68
CA GLY A 301 -5.83 -8.39 0.55
C GLY A 301 -5.62 -9.06 1.90
N THR A 302 -4.38 -9.41 2.22
CA THR A 302 -3.93 -9.85 3.56
C THR A 302 -4.20 -8.80 4.62
N SER A 303 -3.93 -7.54 4.28
CA SER A 303 -4.29 -6.31 5.00
C SER A 303 -5.19 -5.43 4.13
N THR A 304 -5.47 -4.19 4.54
CA THR A 304 -6.08 -3.20 3.65
C THR A 304 -5.23 -1.96 3.51
N CYS A 305 -5.32 -1.36 2.30
CA CYS A 305 -4.97 0.03 2.07
C CYS A 305 -6.23 0.79 1.68
N ASP A 306 -6.54 1.83 2.44
CA ASP A 306 -7.74 2.63 2.31
C ASP A 306 -7.34 4.02 1.83
N MET A 307 -7.68 4.35 0.58
CA MET A 307 -7.27 5.58 -0.09
C MET A 307 -8.45 6.54 -0.19
N MET A 308 -8.20 7.79 0.12
CA MET A 308 -9.16 8.87 0.00
C MET A 308 -8.51 10.09 -0.63
N VAL A 309 -9.30 10.93 -1.30
CA VAL A 309 -8.85 12.24 -1.78
C VAL A 309 -9.78 13.34 -1.30
N ALA A 310 -9.19 14.50 -0.97
CA ALA A 310 -9.91 15.70 -0.59
C ALA A 310 -9.45 16.90 -1.41
N PRO A 311 -10.34 17.86 -1.75
CA PRO A 311 -9.95 19.07 -2.47
C PRO A 311 -8.92 19.90 -1.71
N MET A 312 -8.02 20.58 -2.44
CA MET A 312 -7.01 21.47 -1.85
C MET A 312 -7.43 22.94 -1.81
N ASP A 313 -8.65 23.25 -2.20
CA ASP A 313 -9.24 24.60 -2.13
C ASP A 313 -9.58 25.03 -0.68
N GLN A 314 -9.60 24.07 0.24
CA GLN A 314 -9.74 24.30 1.67
C GLN A 314 -8.62 23.59 2.43
N PRO A 315 -8.07 24.21 3.50
CA PRO A 315 -7.09 23.55 4.35
C PRO A 315 -7.68 22.30 5.00
N LEU A 316 -7.00 21.19 4.86
CA LEU A 316 -7.35 19.95 5.54
C LEU A 316 -6.63 19.92 6.90
N PRO A 317 -7.34 19.75 8.03
CA PRO A 317 -6.70 19.60 9.32
C PRO A 317 -5.86 18.32 9.38
N ASP A 318 -4.88 18.29 10.28
CA ASP A 318 -4.18 17.04 10.60
C ASP A 318 -5.17 16.04 11.20
N ILE A 319 -5.20 14.83 10.67
CA ILE A 319 -6.12 13.78 11.14
C ILE A 319 -5.32 12.77 11.97
N PRO A 320 -5.47 12.76 13.29
CA PRO A 320 -4.75 11.82 14.16
C PRO A 320 -5.05 10.37 13.79
N GLY A 321 -4.00 9.57 13.74
CA GLY A 321 -4.10 8.14 13.41
C GLY A 321 -4.17 7.81 11.92
N LEU A 322 -4.13 8.78 11.02
CA LEU A 322 -4.07 8.54 9.58
C LEU A 322 -2.61 8.33 9.14
N CYS A 323 -2.33 7.28 8.37
CA CYS A 323 -0.96 6.92 7.98
C CYS A 323 -0.27 7.96 7.09
N GLY A 324 -1.04 8.79 6.36
CA GLY A 324 -0.48 9.84 5.52
C GLY A 324 -1.52 10.82 5.01
N ILE A 325 -1.12 12.09 4.96
CA ILE A 325 -1.86 13.18 4.31
C ILE A 325 -0.86 13.94 3.44
N VAL A 326 -0.91 13.71 2.12
CA VAL A 326 0.12 14.22 1.20
C VAL A 326 -0.53 14.87 -0.02
N PRO A 327 -0.30 16.17 -0.26
CA PRO A 327 -0.78 16.85 -1.45
C PRO A 327 -0.25 16.20 -2.74
N GLY A 328 -1.15 15.87 -3.68
CA GLY A 328 -0.78 15.35 -5.00
C GLY A 328 -0.33 13.90 -5.05
N SER A 329 -0.41 13.14 -3.95
CA SER A 329 0.13 11.78 -3.89
C SER A 329 -0.72 10.73 -4.62
N ILE A 330 -2.03 10.95 -4.76
CA ILE A 330 -2.96 10.03 -5.44
C ILE A 330 -3.48 10.69 -6.72
N VAL A 331 -4.12 11.84 -6.59
CA VAL A 331 -4.60 12.65 -7.72
C VAL A 331 -3.95 14.03 -7.62
N PRO A 332 -3.25 14.50 -8.66
CA PRO A 332 -2.65 15.82 -8.67
C PRO A 332 -3.70 16.92 -8.38
N GLY A 333 -3.34 17.90 -7.54
CA GLY A 333 -4.25 18.98 -7.13
C GLY A 333 -5.25 18.58 -6.02
N MET A 334 -5.12 17.38 -5.45
CA MET A 334 -5.90 16.94 -4.29
C MET A 334 -4.98 16.50 -3.15
N TYR A 335 -5.44 16.59 -1.91
CA TYR A 335 -4.83 15.85 -0.82
C TYR A 335 -5.05 14.35 -1.06
N GLY A 336 -3.99 13.55 -0.95
CA GLY A 336 -4.07 12.10 -0.89
C GLY A 336 -3.98 11.64 0.56
N LEU A 337 -4.94 10.84 1.00
CA LEU A 337 -5.02 10.32 2.36
C LEU A 337 -4.86 8.81 2.32
N GLU A 338 -3.96 8.30 3.18
CA GLU A 338 -3.68 6.87 3.36
C GLU A 338 -4.12 6.42 4.75
N ALA A 339 -4.95 5.37 4.78
CA ALA A 339 -5.34 4.64 5.98
C ALA A 339 -5.27 3.14 5.71
N GLY A 340 -5.60 2.30 6.68
CA GLY A 340 -5.72 0.86 6.46
C GLY A 340 -5.71 0.03 7.73
N GLN A 341 -6.02 -1.25 7.57
CA GLN A 341 -6.02 -2.25 8.64
C GLN A 341 -4.82 -3.16 8.47
N SER A 342 -4.13 -3.46 9.56
CA SER A 342 -2.90 -4.29 9.55
C SER A 342 -3.15 -5.74 9.13
N ALA A 343 -4.35 -6.27 9.38
CA ALA A 343 -4.75 -7.61 8.96
C ALA A 343 -6.25 -7.64 8.64
N VAL A 344 -6.62 -8.30 7.56
CA VAL A 344 -7.99 -8.64 7.17
C VAL A 344 -8.02 -10.07 6.64
N GLY A 345 -7.53 -10.31 5.43
CA GLY A 345 -7.45 -11.66 4.87
C GLY A 345 -6.56 -12.59 5.69
N ASP A 346 -5.52 -12.06 6.33
CA ASP A 346 -4.68 -12.84 7.22
C ASP A 346 -5.42 -13.37 8.45
N ILE A 347 -6.36 -12.59 9.01
CA ILE A 347 -7.22 -13.05 10.11
C ILE A 347 -8.10 -14.23 9.63
N PHE A 348 -8.69 -14.09 8.46
CA PHE A 348 -9.53 -15.14 7.88
C PHE A 348 -8.73 -16.40 7.59
N ASN A 349 -7.54 -16.22 7.01
CA ASN A 349 -6.63 -17.34 6.69
C ASN A 349 -6.10 -18.03 7.95
N TRP A 350 -5.66 -17.27 8.93
CA TRP A 350 -5.22 -17.80 10.22
C TRP A 350 -6.30 -18.66 10.87
N PHE A 351 -7.54 -18.17 10.95
CA PHE A 351 -8.64 -18.96 11.51
C PHE A 351 -8.93 -20.20 10.67
N ALA A 352 -9.01 -20.07 9.36
CA ALA A 352 -9.35 -21.17 8.46
C ALA A 352 -8.30 -22.28 8.46
N THR A 353 -7.01 -21.93 8.60
CA THR A 353 -5.91 -22.90 8.50
C THR A 353 -5.44 -23.45 9.84
N GLN A 354 -5.54 -22.67 10.93
CA GLN A 354 -4.99 -23.04 12.23
C GLN A 354 -6.06 -23.45 13.25
N LEU A 355 -7.27 -22.92 13.16
CA LEU A 355 -8.27 -23.08 14.22
C LEU A 355 -9.58 -23.74 13.76
N ALA A 356 -9.87 -23.72 12.46
CA ALA A 356 -11.11 -24.31 11.97
C ALA A 356 -11.12 -25.83 12.12
N PRO A 357 -12.22 -26.44 12.63
CA PRO A 357 -12.35 -27.89 12.71
C PRO A 357 -12.21 -28.57 11.35
N GLN A 358 -11.64 -29.79 11.35
CA GLN A 358 -11.30 -30.55 10.15
C GLN A 358 -12.46 -30.69 9.14
N ARG A 359 -13.72 -30.77 9.63
CA ARG A 359 -14.92 -30.83 8.76
C ARG A 359 -15.06 -29.66 7.78
N TYR A 360 -14.40 -28.50 8.03
CA TYR A 360 -14.39 -27.35 7.15
C TYR A 360 -13.17 -27.29 6.23
N THR A 361 -12.12 -28.09 6.51
CA THR A 361 -10.82 -28.02 5.83
C THR A 361 -10.54 -29.22 4.91
N VAL A 362 -11.17 -30.36 5.12
CA VAL A 362 -10.88 -31.61 4.38
C VAL A 362 -11.45 -31.64 2.97
N ARG A 363 -12.58 -30.98 2.73
CA ARG A 363 -13.23 -30.98 1.42
C ARG A 363 -13.42 -29.58 0.88
N GLY A 364 -12.73 -29.28 -0.21
CA GLY A 364 -12.80 -27.98 -0.89
C GLY A 364 -12.05 -26.87 -0.14
N ASP A 365 -12.29 -25.65 -0.56
CA ASP A 365 -11.66 -24.47 0.03
C ASP A 365 -12.28 -24.13 1.40
N PRO A 366 -11.48 -24.07 2.49
CA PRO A 366 -11.97 -23.78 3.83
C PRO A 366 -12.64 -22.41 3.97
N HIS A 367 -12.17 -21.40 3.24
CA HIS A 367 -12.78 -20.07 3.25
C HIS A 367 -14.20 -20.09 2.68
N THR A 368 -14.40 -20.80 1.58
CA THR A 368 -15.72 -20.99 0.98
C THR A 368 -16.67 -21.75 1.91
N ASN A 369 -16.18 -22.80 2.56
CA ASN A 369 -16.98 -23.63 3.47
C ASN A 369 -17.41 -22.84 4.72
N LEU A 370 -16.49 -22.11 5.33
CA LEU A 370 -16.75 -21.26 6.50
C LEU A 370 -17.67 -20.09 6.14
N SER A 371 -17.42 -19.41 5.04
CA SER A 371 -18.28 -18.29 4.56
C SER A 371 -19.70 -18.75 4.30
N ARG A 372 -19.89 -19.94 3.67
CA ARG A 372 -21.22 -20.52 3.42
C ARG A 372 -21.97 -20.87 4.72
N ALA A 373 -21.27 -21.41 5.71
CA ALA A 373 -21.85 -21.73 7.01
C ALA A 373 -22.17 -20.46 7.82
N ALA A 374 -21.25 -19.51 7.86
CA ALA A 374 -21.40 -18.24 8.56
C ALA A 374 -22.49 -17.34 7.95
N ALA A 375 -22.73 -17.41 6.63
CA ALA A 375 -23.76 -16.65 5.94
C ALA A 375 -25.19 -17.00 6.39
N LYS A 376 -25.40 -18.19 6.98
CA LYS A 376 -26.69 -18.62 7.52
C LYS A 376 -27.04 -17.97 8.86
N LEU A 377 -26.05 -17.39 9.54
CA LEU A 377 -26.24 -16.72 10.82
C LEU A 377 -26.78 -15.31 10.61
N ARG A 378 -27.58 -14.83 11.54
CA ARG A 378 -28.04 -13.43 11.56
C ARG A 378 -26.99 -12.54 12.26
N PRO A 379 -26.91 -11.24 11.95
CA PRO A 379 -26.11 -10.29 12.72
C PRO A 379 -26.42 -10.40 14.22
N GLY A 380 -25.39 -10.45 15.07
CA GLY A 380 -25.52 -10.54 16.52
C GLY A 380 -26.00 -11.89 17.08
N ALA A 381 -26.42 -12.86 16.24
CA ALA A 381 -26.98 -14.13 16.71
C ALA A 381 -25.98 -14.99 17.48
N SER A 382 -24.69 -14.84 17.26
CA SER A 382 -23.63 -15.54 17.97
C SER A 382 -23.39 -15.02 19.40
N GLY A 383 -23.74 -13.77 19.68
CA GLY A 383 -23.34 -13.09 20.91
C GLY A 383 -21.84 -12.82 21.00
N LEU A 384 -21.10 -13.00 19.90
CA LEU A 384 -19.67 -12.78 19.84
C LEU A 384 -19.36 -11.38 19.33
N LEU A 385 -18.27 -10.79 19.85
CA LEU A 385 -17.69 -9.56 19.40
C LEU A 385 -16.15 -9.69 19.37
N ALA A 386 -15.48 -9.12 18.36
CA ALA A 386 -14.03 -9.23 18.23
C ALA A 386 -13.40 -7.89 17.84
N LEU A 387 -12.10 -7.74 18.15
CA LEU A 387 -11.22 -6.68 17.65
C LEU A 387 -10.27 -7.29 16.60
N ASP A 388 -10.11 -6.61 15.47
CA ASP A 388 -9.36 -7.04 14.30
C ASP A 388 -7.84 -6.76 14.40
N TRP A 389 -7.28 -6.72 15.61
CA TRP A 389 -5.90 -6.32 15.87
C TRP A 389 -4.90 -7.49 15.93
N ASN A 390 -5.19 -8.60 15.26
CA ASN A 390 -4.32 -9.78 15.27
C ASN A 390 -2.90 -9.49 14.78
N ASN A 391 -2.70 -8.37 14.08
CA ASN A 391 -1.39 -7.86 13.65
C ASN A 391 -1.23 -6.36 14.00
N GLY A 392 -1.71 -5.93 15.16
CA GLY A 392 -1.71 -4.52 15.58
C GLY A 392 -2.83 -3.70 14.94
N ASN A 393 -2.88 -2.41 15.28
CA ASN A 393 -3.80 -1.43 14.69
C ASN A 393 -3.00 -0.34 13.96
N ARG A 394 -3.13 -0.27 12.62
CA ARG A 394 -2.45 0.73 11.79
C ARG A 394 -3.16 2.09 11.83
N THR A 395 -4.46 2.08 11.72
CA THR A 395 -5.36 3.25 11.72
C THR A 395 -6.56 2.89 12.58
N VAL A 396 -6.87 3.55 13.64
CA VAL A 396 -6.70 4.92 14.11
C VAL A 396 -5.67 5.01 15.25
N LEU A 397 -5.35 3.91 15.94
CA LEU A 397 -4.56 3.90 17.17
C LEU A 397 -3.04 3.93 16.90
N VAL A 398 -2.61 3.55 15.70
CA VAL A 398 -1.20 3.52 15.26
C VAL A 398 -0.30 2.75 16.26
N ASP A 399 -0.80 1.61 16.75
CA ASP A 399 -0.07 0.76 17.68
C ASP A 399 0.08 -0.67 17.13
N PRO A 400 1.27 -1.03 16.61
CA PRO A 400 1.53 -2.35 16.05
C PRO A 400 1.62 -3.46 17.12
N ARG A 401 1.57 -3.09 18.42
CA ARG A 401 1.69 -4.03 19.53
C ARG A 401 0.34 -4.42 20.14
N LEU A 402 -0.77 -3.91 19.63
CA LEU A 402 -2.10 -4.37 19.97
C LEU A 402 -2.33 -5.78 19.38
N THR A 403 -3.20 -6.56 20.03
CA THR A 403 -3.51 -7.92 19.64
C THR A 403 -5.01 -8.14 19.58
N GLY A 404 -5.46 -9.13 18.80
CA GLY A 404 -6.87 -9.48 18.65
C GLY A 404 -7.55 -9.83 19.98
N LEU A 405 -8.85 -9.57 20.03
CA LEU A 405 -9.72 -9.92 21.15
C LEU A 405 -10.96 -10.62 20.61
N LEU A 406 -11.46 -11.63 21.35
CA LEU A 406 -12.75 -12.24 21.10
C LEU A 406 -13.48 -12.42 22.44
N VAL A 407 -14.69 -11.88 22.54
CA VAL A 407 -15.54 -11.95 23.74
C VAL A 407 -16.88 -12.60 23.43
N GLY A 408 -17.58 -13.09 24.47
CA GLY A 408 -18.91 -13.69 24.35
C GLY A 408 -18.94 -15.19 24.09
N GLN A 409 -17.78 -15.90 24.11
CA GLN A 409 -17.72 -17.34 23.87
C GLN A 409 -18.44 -18.14 24.96
N THR A 410 -19.11 -19.21 24.54
CA THR A 410 -19.73 -20.20 25.40
C THR A 410 -19.28 -21.60 24.98
N LEU A 411 -19.62 -22.63 25.73
CA LEU A 411 -19.31 -24.01 25.37
C LEU A 411 -20.00 -24.49 24.09
N SER A 412 -21.03 -23.77 23.64
CA SER A 412 -21.77 -24.03 22.39
C SER A 412 -21.28 -23.23 21.19
N THR A 413 -20.33 -22.33 21.38
CA THR A 413 -19.80 -21.48 20.30
C THR A 413 -19.19 -22.33 19.18
N SER A 414 -19.66 -22.12 17.97
CA SER A 414 -19.24 -22.88 16.78
C SER A 414 -18.22 -22.13 15.93
N ALA A 415 -17.45 -22.85 15.10
CA ALA A 415 -16.47 -22.25 14.21
C ALA A 415 -17.05 -21.25 13.20
N PRO A 416 -18.24 -21.43 12.58
CA PRO A 416 -18.87 -20.40 11.74
C PRO A 416 -19.23 -19.13 12.49
N GLU A 417 -19.60 -19.22 13.78
CA GLU A 417 -19.89 -18.04 14.60
C GLU A 417 -18.62 -17.24 14.86
N VAL A 418 -17.51 -17.91 15.22
CA VAL A 418 -16.20 -17.24 15.39
C VAL A 418 -15.72 -16.64 14.07
N TYR A 419 -15.80 -17.37 12.97
CA TYR A 419 -15.39 -16.85 11.66
C TYR A 419 -16.19 -15.62 11.27
N ARG A 420 -17.52 -15.62 11.52
CA ARG A 420 -18.37 -14.46 11.28
C ARG A 420 -17.96 -13.27 12.16
N ALA A 421 -17.73 -13.46 13.44
CA ALA A 421 -17.31 -12.40 14.35
C ALA A 421 -15.97 -11.77 13.93
N LEU A 422 -15.02 -12.58 13.42
CA LEU A 422 -13.76 -12.06 12.86
C LEU A 422 -13.98 -11.23 11.58
N VAL A 423 -14.88 -11.65 10.69
CA VAL A 423 -15.25 -10.85 9.51
C VAL A 423 -15.94 -9.54 9.93
N GLU A 424 -16.87 -9.61 10.89
CA GLU A 424 -17.56 -8.44 11.44
C GLU A 424 -16.57 -7.47 12.10
N ALA A 425 -15.56 -7.97 12.83
CA ALA A 425 -14.51 -7.15 13.44
C ALA A 425 -13.75 -6.31 12.39
N THR A 426 -13.37 -6.93 11.28
CA THR A 426 -12.69 -6.19 10.20
C THR A 426 -13.60 -5.14 9.54
N ALA A 427 -14.91 -5.38 9.48
CA ALA A 427 -15.87 -4.40 9.00
C ALA A 427 -16.06 -3.24 10.00
N PHE A 428 -16.05 -3.52 11.31
CA PHE A 428 -16.07 -2.48 12.35
C PHE A 428 -14.80 -1.63 12.33
N GLY A 429 -13.62 -2.25 12.14
CA GLY A 429 -12.38 -1.52 11.93
C GLY A 429 -12.44 -0.59 10.70
N ALA A 430 -13.03 -1.04 9.60
CA ALA A 430 -13.27 -0.20 8.43
C ALA A 430 -14.23 0.96 8.72
N LEU A 431 -15.30 0.73 9.49
CA LEU A 431 -16.23 1.80 9.90
C LEU A 431 -15.54 2.82 10.82
N THR A 432 -14.65 2.36 11.71
CA THR A 432 -13.84 3.26 12.57
C THR A 432 -12.97 4.20 11.73
N ILE A 433 -12.34 3.69 10.66
CA ILE A 433 -11.57 4.52 9.72
C ILE A 433 -12.47 5.53 9.00
N ILE A 434 -13.64 5.10 8.51
CA ILE A 434 -14.61 5.98 7.85
C ILE A 434 -15.07 7.09 8.80
N ASN A 435 -15.45 6.75 10.03
CA ASN A 435 -15.87 7.72 11.04
C ASN A 435 -14.76 8.73 11.35
N ARG A 436 -13.48 8.29 11.44
CA ARG A 436 -12.35 9.19 11.63
C ARG A 436 -12.17 10.17 10.48
N LEU A 437 -12.35 9.75 9.24
CA LEU A 437 -12.31 10.65 8.09
C LEU A 437 -13.45 11.69 8.14
N GLU A 438 -14.67 11.25 8.43
CA GLU A 438 -15.86 12.12 8.50
C GLU A 438 -15.79 13.11 9.68
N GLU A 439 -15.26 12.69 10.83
CA GLU A 439 -15.03 13.53 12.01
C GLU A 439 -14.16 14.75 11.67
N TYR A 440 -13.21 14.59 10.76
CA TYR A 440 -12.29 15.65 10.32
C TYR A 440 -12.68 16.30 8.99
N GLY A 441 -13.94 16.18 8.58
CA GLY A 441 -14.51 16.89 7.43
C GLY A 441 -14.21 16.25 6.07
N VAL A 442 -13.80 14.98 6.02
CA VAL A 442 -13.62 14.21 4.78
C VAL A 442 -14.79 13.23 4.59
N PRO A 443 -15.86 13.62 3.88
CA PRO A 443 -17.05 12.79 3.78
C PRO A 443 -16.82 11.56 2.90
N VAL A 444 -17.26 10.38 3.38
CA VAL A 444 -17.23 9.12 2.63
C VAL A 444 -18.63 8.76 2.16
N LYS A 445 -18.95 9.09 0.90
CA LYS A 445 -20.28 8.87 0.30
C LYS A 445 -20.38 7.50 -0.37
N ASP A 446 -19.29 6.96 -0.87
CA ASP A 446 -19.24 5.73 -1.67
C ASP A 446 -17.95 4.97 -1.37
N VAL A 447 -17.99 3.64 -1.47
CA VAL A 447 -16.82 2.79 -1.25
C VAL A 447 -16.63 1.88 -2.46
N VAL A 448 -15.45 1.94 -3.07
CA VAL A 448 -15.02 1.03 -4.14
C VAL A 448 -13.99 0.06 -3.57
N ASN A 449 -14.28 -1.22 -3.65
CA ASN A 449 -13.43 -2.28 -3.12
C ASN A 449 -12.70 -2.98 -4.26
N CYS A 450 -11.40 -3.23 -4.06
CA CYS A 450 -10.50 -3.90 -4.99
C CYS A 450 -9.84 -5.10 -4.29
N GLY A 451 -9.29 -6.00 -5.08
CA GLY A 451 -8.54 -7.15 -4.60
C GLY A 451 -9.35 -8.43 -4.47
N GLY A 452 -8.63 -9.53 -4.30
CA GLY A 452 -9.20 -10.89 -4.45
C GLY A 452 -10.32 -11.22 -3.47
N ILE A 453 -10.32 -10.66 -2.26
CA ILE A 453 -11.40 -10.86 -1.27
C ILE A 453 -12.67 -10.18 -1.74
N ALA A 454 -12.56 -8.93 -2.21
CA ALA A 454 -13.70 -8.17 -2.71
C ALA A 454 -14.37 -8.85 -3.92
N GLU A 455 -13.57 -9.39 -4.83
CA GLU A 455 -14.07 -10.06 -6.03
C GLU A 455 -14.73 -11.42 -5.76
N LYS A 456 -14.14 -12.20 -4.83
CA LYS A 456 -14.45 -13.63 -4.66
C LYS A 456 -15.36 -13.93 -3.48
N ASN A 457 -15.49 -13.01 -2.50
CA ASN A 457 -16.25 -13.28 -1.28
C ASN A 457 -17.43 -12.30 -1.06
N PRO A 458 -18.60 -12.58 -1.66
CA PRO A 458 -19.77 -11.75 -1.50
C PRO A 458 -20.32 -11.70 -0.06
N PHE A 459 -20.04 -12.72 0.76
CA PHE A 459 -20.42 -12.74 2.18
C PHE A 459 -19.68 -11.64 2.96
N VAL A 460 -18.38 -11.51 2.77
CA VAL A 460 -17.57 -10.44 3.38
C VAL A 460 -18.08 -9.08 2.91
N MET A 461 -18.25 -8.89 1.61
CA MET A 461 -18.70 -7.59 1.06
C MET A 461 -20.11 -7.20 1.54
N GLN A 462 -21.01 -8.15 1.74
CA GLN A 462 -22.33 -7.86 2.29
C GLN A 462 -22.26 -7.43 3.75
N ILE A 463 -21.39 -8.05 4.58
CA ILE A 463 -21.17 -7.62 5.97
C ILE A 463 -20.60 -6.19 6.00
N TYR A 464 -19.61 -5.89 5.15
CA TYR A 464 -19.06 -4.53 5.06
C TYR A 464 -20.12 -3.51 4.66
N ALA A 465 -21.01 -3.85 3.70
CA ALA A 465 -22.11 -2.97 3.31
C ALA A 465 -23.07 -2.72 4.48
N ASP A 466 -23.45 -3.77 5.20
CA ASP A 466 -24.38 -3.70 6.31
C ASP A 466 -23.78 -2.94 7.52
N VAL A 467 -22.52 -3.21 7.88
CA VAL A 467 -21.82 -2.55 9.00
C VAL A 467 -21.56 -1.08 8.70
N CYS A 468 -21.00 -0.76 7.55
CA CYS A 468 -20.70 0.63 7.19
C CYS A 468 -21.94 1.41 6.76
N ASN A 469 -23.09 0.76 6.63
CA ASN A 469 -24.35 1.32 6.13
C ASN A 469 -24.17 2.13 4.82
N ARG A 470 -23.33 1.60 3.91
CA ARG A 470 -22.96 2.21 2.62
C ARG A 470 -22.89 1.17 1.50
N PRO A 471 -23.16 1.56 0.25
CA PRO A 471 -22.94 0.66 -0.88
C PRO A 471 -21.45 0.29 -0.99
N MET A 472 -21.17 -1.02 -1.07
CA MET A 472 -19.86 -1.55 -1.39
C MET A 472 -19.82 -1.94 -2.86
N ARG A 473 -19.13 -1.15 -3.68
CA ARG A 473 -18.94 -1.39 -5.09
C ARG A 473 -17.67 -2.22 -5.29
N ILE A 474 -17.68 -3.12 -6.24
CA ILE A 474 -16.49 -3.93 -6.60
C ILE A 474 -15.89 -3.36 -7.88
N SER A 475 -14.62 -3.01 -7.88
CA SER A 475 -13.93 -2.52 -9.07
C SER A 475 -14.08 -3.51 -10.24
N HIS A 476 -14.30 -2.97 -11.44
CA HIS A 476 -14.37 -3.80 -12.65
C HIS A 476 -13.00 -4.34 -13.05
N ALA A 477 -11.93 -3.56 -12.87
CA ALA A 477 -10.58 -3.95 -13.23
C ALA A 477 -9.99 -4.93 -12.21
N ALA A 478 -9.60 -6.10 -12.66
CA ALA A 478 -8.87 -7.09 -11.85
C ALA A 478 -7.44 -6.62 -11.50
N GLN A 479 -6.87 -5.70 -12.29
CA GLN A 479 -5.50 -5.21 -12.19
C GLN A 479 -5.50 -3.70 -11.97
N THR A 480 -6.14 -3.24 -10.89
CA THR A 480 -6.34 -1.80 -10.62
C THR A 480 -5.04 -1.02 -10.49
N CYS A 481 -3.98 -1.59 -9.88
CA CYS A 481 -2.68 -0.93 -9.74
C CYS A 481 -2.05 -0.69 -11.11
N ALA A 482 -1.91 -1.72 -11.93
CA ALA A 482 -1.37 -1.60 -13.28
C ALA A 482 -2.23 -0.68 -14.19
N LEU A 483 -3.57 -0.70 -14.04
CA LEU A 483 -4.45 0.23 -14.78
C LEU A 483 -4.21 1.67 -14.32
N GLY A 484 -4.10 1.91 -13.02
CA GLY A 484 -3.75 3.22 -12.46
C GLY A 484 -2.41 3.72 -12.99
N ALA A 485 -1.38 2.88 -12.95
CA ALA A 485 -0.08 3.20 -13.54
C ALA A 485 -0.24 3.56 -15.04
N ALA A 486 -0.99 2.78 -15.82
CA ALA A 486 -1.24 3.07 -17.24
C ALA A 486 -1.97 4.43 -17.46
N ILE A 487 -2.90 4.80 -16.57
CA ILE A 487 -3.56 6.12 -16.57
C ILE A 487 -2.52 7.24 -16.44
N PHE A 488 -1.61 7.13 -15.47
CA PHE A 488 -0.54 8.12 -15.30
C PHE A 488 0.44 8.12 -16.47
N GLY A 489 0.77 6.96 -17.03
CA GLY A 489 1.53 6.87 -18.28
C GLY A 489 0.85 7.59 -19.44
N ALA A 490 -0.46 7.44 -19.59
CA ALA A 490 -1.25 8.12 -20.63
C ALA A 490 -1.28 9.64 -20.43
N VAL A 491 -1.33 10.13 -19.19
CA VAL A 491 -1.29 11.56 -18.87
C VAL A 491 0.11 12.13 -19.12
N ALA A 492 1.17 11.51 -18.59
CA ALA A 492 2.56 11.92 -18.84
C ALA A 492 2.93 11.90 -20.34
N GLY A 493 2.30 11.03 -21.10
CA GLY A 493 2.41 10.94 -22.55
C GLY A 493 1.53 11.91 -23.35
N GLY A 494 0.75 12.77 -22.68
CA GLY A 494 -0.09 13.78 -23.31
C GLY A 494 -1.36 13.24 -24.02
N ALA A 495 -1.77 12.00 -23.73
CA ALA A 495 -3.03 11.47 -24.25
C ALA A 495 -4.24 12.12 -23.56
N TYR A 496 -4.06 12.54 -22.32
CA TYR A 496 -5.06 13.23 -21.50
C TYR A 496 -4.44 14.43 -20.79
N ARG A 497 -5.27 15.43 -20.48
CA ARG A 497 -4.82 16.67 -19.79
C ARG A 497 -4.70 16.49 -18.28
N SER A 498 -5.41 15.54 -17.70
CA SER A 498 -5.38 15.25 -16.26
C SER A 498 -5.75 13.80 -15.97
N VAL A 499 -5.43 13.34 -14.76
CA VAL A 499 -5.78 12.00 -14.27
C VAL A 499 -7.30 11.79 -14.29
N GLU A 500 -8.10 12.76 -13.85
CA GLU A 500 -9.57 12.66 -13.83
C GLU A 500 -10.14 12.55 -15.26
N SER A 501 -9.53 13.23 -16.23
CA SER A 501 -9.96 13.13 -17.64
C SER A 501 -9.66 11.76 -18.22
N ALA A 502 -8.53 11.15 -17.84
CA ALA A 502 -8.16 9.78 -18.19
C ALA A 502 -9.07 8.76 -17.49
N GLN A 503 -9.32 8.92 -16.18
CA GLN A 503 -10.21 8.05 -15.41
C GLN A 503 -11.62 7.98 -16.02
N ARG A 504 -12.20 9.13 -16.40
CA ARG A 504 -13.53 9.17 -17.04
C ARG A 504 -13.65 8.32 -18.29
N LYS A 505 -12.55 8.01 -18.94
CA LYS A 505 -12.51 7.19 -20.18
C LYS A 505 -12.02 5.77 -19.92
N MET A 506 -10.94 5.65 -19.14
CA MET A 506 -10.22 4.39 -18.98
C MET A 506 -10.74 3.53 -17.83
N VAL A 507 -11.46 4.12 -16.86
CA VAL A 507 -12.04 3.35 -15.74
C VAL A 507 -13.49 3.01 -16.03
N ARG A 508 -13.81 1.73 -16.03
CA ARG A 508 -15.20 1.25 -16.18
C ARG A 508 -15.92 1.31 -14.86
N SER A 509 -17.20 1.67 -14.91
CA SER A 509 -18.06 1.67 -13.73
C SER A 509 -18.15 0.28 -13.09
N PRO A 510 -18.17 0.18 -11.76
CA PRO A 510 -18.37 -1.07 -11.07
C PRO A 510 -19.70 -1.74 -11.41
N ASP A 511 -19.67 -3.02 -11.81
CA ASP A 511 -20.87 -3.78 -12.18
C ASP A 511 -21.55 -4.42 -10.96
N LYS A 512 -20.77 -4.77 -9.94
CA LYS A 512 -21.25 -5.43 -8.71
C LYS A 512 -21.35 -4.42 -7.58
N VAL A 513 -22.51 -4.37 -6.92
CA VAL A 513 -22.78 -3.49 -5.77
C VAL A 513 -23.50 -4.28 -4.68
N HIS A 514 -22.91 -4.35 -3.50
CA HIS A 514 -23.58 -4.83 -2.30
C HIS A 514 -24.20 -3.63 -1.57
N ARG A 515 -25.53 -3.66 -1.41
CA ARG A 515 -26.25 -2.59 -0.74
C ARG A 515 -26.55 -2.96 0.71
N PRO A 516 -26.52 -2.01 1.65
CA PRO A 516 -26.86 -2.28 3.04
C PRO A 516 -28.31 -2.74 3.18
N ARG A 517 -28.53 -3.73 4.03
CA ARG A 517 -29.85 -4.25 4.42
C ARG A 517 -30.26 -3.57 5.72
N LYS A 518 -31.34 -2.81 5.71
CA LYS A 518 -31.76 -1.96 6.83
C LYS A 518 -31.78 -2.68 8.19
N ALA A 519 -32.39 -3.86 8.26
CA ALA A 519 -32.46 -4.62 9.51
C ALA A 519 -31.08 -5.09 10.01
N ALA A 520 -30.17 -5.46 9.10
CA ALA A 520 -28.82 -5.85 9.46
C ALA A 520 -27.99 -4.63 9.91
N ALA A 521 -28.11 -3.50 9.22
CA ALA A 521 -27.42 -2.26 9.59
C ALA A 521 -27.84 -1.77 10.99
N THR A 522 -29.12 -1.87 11.35
CA THR A 522 -29.59 -1.53 12.72
C THR A 522 -28.92 -2.44 13.77
N ALA A 523 -28.89 -3.76 13.55
CA ALA A 523 -28.25 -4.68 14.49
C ALA A 523 -26.73 -4.45 14.60
N TYR A 524 -26.09 -4.12 13.49
CA TYR A 524 -24.66 -3.78 13.50
C TYR A 524 -24.34 -2.44 14.14
N ALA A 525 -25.25 -1.46 14.11
CA ALA A 525 -25.07 -0.21 14.84
C ALA A 525 -24.98 -0.44 16.35
N GLU A 526 -25.86 -1.29 16.93
CA GLU A 526 -25.79 -1.68 18.34
C GLU A 526 -24.49 -2.42 18.68
N LEU A 527 -24.06 -3.34 17.82
CA LEU A 527 -22.80 -4.06 18.01
C LEU A 527 -21.58 -3.15 17.87
N PHE A 528 -21.66 -2.13 17.02
CA PHE A 528 -20.58 -1.18 16.85
C PHE A 528 -20.38 -0.28 18.09
N GLU A 529 -21.44 0.10 18.78
CA GLU A 529 -21.34 0.82 20.06
C GLU A 529 -20.55 0.00 21.08
N LEU A 530 -20.81 -1.32 21.18
CA LEU A 530 -20.05 -2.22 22.05
C LEU A 530 -18.60 -2.41 21.56
N TYR A 531 -18.42 -2.50 20.24
CA TYR A 531 -17.08 -2.57 19.64
C TYR A 531 -16.25 -1.33 20.00
N GLN A 532 -16.81 -0.13 19.93
CA GLN A 532 -16.11 1.12 20.30
C GLN A 532 -15.70 1.12 21.76
N GLN A 533 -16.55 0.64 22.68
CA GLN A 533 -16.19 0.51 24.09
C GLN A 533 -14.99 -0.41 24.29
N LEU A 534 -14.96 -1.57 23.62
CA LEU A 534 -13.81 -2.48 23.68
C LEU A 534 -12.57 -1.85 23.02
N HIS A 535 -12.76 -1.20 21.87
CA HIS A 535 -11.70 -0.50 21.13
C HIS A 535 -11.02 0.54 22.03
N ASP A 536 -11.79 1.39 22.69
CA ASP A 536 -11.24 2.47 23.53
C ASP A 536 -10.63 1.91 24.82
N THR A 537 -11.29 0.95 25.48
CA THR A 537 -10.79 0.32 26.71
C THR A 537 -9.45 -0.39 26.51
N PHE A 538 -9.28 -1.14 25.42
CA PHE A 538 -8.05 -1.89 25.18
C PHE A 538 -7.02 -1.13 24.35
N GLY A 539 -7.43 -0.13 23.59
CA GLY A 539 -6.59 0.57 22.63
C GLY A 539 -6.01 1.90 23.09
N THR A 540 -6.66 2.60 24.04
CA THR A 540 -6.24 3.93 24.47
C THR A 540 -5.72 3.92 25.91
N ALA A 541 -4.79 4.83 26.23
CA ALA A 541 -4.25 4.99 27.56
C ALA A 541 -5.12 5.88 28.47
N ASP A 542 -5.90 6.78 27.87
CA ASP A 542 -6.63 7.84 28.56
C ASP A 542 -8.09 7.47 28.88
N HIS A 543 -8.53 6.28 28.45
CA HIS A 543 -9.87 5.80 28.78
C HIS A 543 -10.00 5.51 30.28
N PRO A 544 -11.10 5.86 30.96
CA PRO A 544 -11.28 5.67 32.42
C PRO A 544 -11.07 4.23 32.91
N GLN A 545 -11.28 3.25 32.02
CA GLN A 545 -11.03 1.83 32.27
C GLN A 545 -9.95 1.29 31.33
N ALA A 546 -8.92 2.07 31.05
CA ALA A 546 -7.90 1.74 30.06
C ALA A 546 -7.16 0.44 30.38
N LEU A 547 -7.33 -0.57 29.56
CA LEU A 547 -6.63 -1.86 29.61
C LEU A 547 -5.63 -2.03 28.46
N GLY A 548 -5.28 -0.95 27.76
CA GLY A 548 -4.36 -0.98 26.61
C GLY A 548 -2.96 -1.52 26.94
N HIS A 549 -2.55 -1.49 28.21
CA HIS A 549 -1.29 -2.09 28.67
C HIS A 549 -1.35 -3.63 28.75
N ALA A 550 -2.53 -4.22 28.93
CA ALA A 550 -2.68 -5.66 29.19
C ALA A 550 -2.13 -6.52 28.04
N MET A 551 -2.47 -6.19 26.79
CA MET A 551 -1.96 -6.91 25.62
C MET A 551 -0.44 -6.80 25.49
N LYS A 552 0.13 -5.62 25.74
CA LYS A 552 1.57 -5.36 25.70
C LYS A 552 2.32 -6.12 26.79
N SER A 553 1.74 -6.18 27.99
CA SER A 553 2.27 -6.97 29.11
C SER A 553 2.28 -8.47 28.81
N LEU A 554 1.22 -8.98 28.20
CA LEU A 554 1.14 -10.39 27.76
C LEU A 554 2.20 -10.71 26.69
N ILE A 555 2.46 -9.81 25.75
CA ILE A 555 3.54 -9.95 24.76
C ILE A 555 4.89 -10.02 25.48
N ALA A 556 5.17 -9.12 26.42
CA ALA A 556 6.44 -9.09 27.15
C ALA A 556 6.66 -10.36 28.00
N ILE A 557 5.63 -10.88 28.63
CA ILE A 557 5.67 -12.16 29.38
C ILE A 557 6.04 -13.31 28.42
N ARG A 558 5.32 -13.42 27.30
CA ARG A 558 5.58 -14.43 26.27
C ARG A 558 7.01 -14.42 25.77
N GLU A 559 7.53 -13.23 25.46
CA GLU A 559 8.91 -13.06 24.97
C GLU A 559 9.96 -13.48 26.00
N ARG A 560 9.77 -13.14 27.27
CA ARG A 560 10.67 -13.58 28.34
C ARG A 560 10.65 -15.09 28.53
N THR A 561 9.46 -15.69 28.57
CA THR A 561 9.29 -17.14 28.75
C THR A 561 9.87 -17.96 27.61
N ARG A 562 9.86 -17.43 26.37
CA ARG A 562 10.45 -18.11 25.21
C ARG A 562 11.97 -18.00 25.12
N LYS A 563 12.59 -17.06 25.83
CA LYS A 563 14.05 -16.87 25.89
C LYS A 563 14.72 -17.67 27.02
N GLY A 564 13.97 -18.13 28.00
CA GLY A 564 14.38 -19.07 29.05
C GLY A 564 14.06 -20.51 28.64
#